data_f61b795d050f43613d22196761fb1142
#
_entry.id   f61b795d050f43613d22196761fb1142
#
_cell.length_a   1.000
_cell.length_b   1.000
_cell.length_c   1.000
_cell.angle_alpha   90.00
_cell.angle_beta   90.00
_cell.angle_gamma   90.00
#
_symmetry.space_group_name_H-M   'P 1'
#
loop_
_entity.id
_entity.type
_entity.pdbx_description
1 polymer ?
#
loop_
_entity_poly.entity_id
_entity_poly.type
_entity_poly.pdbx_seq_one_letter_code
_entity_poly.pdbx_strand_id
1 'polypeptide(L)'
;MSFRHRNLNFRHRLSLVIAASIILTTAPANAGEYLNGIKWKEPGVVTPGKTDSAAPSDAIVLFDGKSLKDWKNGERWEVKDGVAYSGKGKIVSNQSFGDCQLHLEWTAPVPVKGNGQGRGNSGIFLMDRYEIQVLDSYDNATYFDGQAGAIYKQTPPAVNAMRPPGQWNTYDIFWTAPRFDDDGKLVSPAYITAIHNGVLILNHFELKGDTPYNRPPTYKQHPPTGPISIQDHGNPVGFRNIWVRNFTPAKGEQVRKPFIRNGKKETPIED
;
A
#
# COMPACT_ATOMS: atom_id res chain seq x y z
N MET A 1 -61.48 18.50 52.51
CA MET A 1 -62.62 17.71 52.00
C MET A 1 -62.21 17.19 50.65
N SER A 2 -61.93 15.91 50.63
CA SER A 2 -62.68 14.83 49.96
C SER A 2 -62.62 14.94 48.44
N PHE A 3 -62.31 14.04 47.61
CA PHE A 3 -62.41 12.56 47.61
C PHE A 3 -61.43 11.95 46.61
N ARG A 4 -61.04 10.72 46.89
CA ARG A 4 -60.28 9.77 46.07
C ARG A 4 -61.05 9.40 44.79
N HIS A 5 -60.33 9.17 43.68
CA HIS A 5 -60.65 8.01 42.82
C HIS A 5 -59.38 7.38 42.26
N ARG A 6 -59.19 6.13 42.64
CA ARG A 6 -58.25 5.18 42.08
C ARG A 6 -58.82 4.67 40.76
N ASN A 7 -58.05 4.73 39.69
CA ASN A 7 -58.32 3.92 38.51
C ASN A 7 -57.07 3.00 38.27
N LEU A 8 -57.29 1.73 38.51
CA LEU A 8 -56.41 0.64 38.11
C LEU A 8 -56.57 0.42 36.62
N ASN A 9 -55.53 0.70 35.84
CA ASN A 9 -55.45 0.21 34.47
C ASN A 9 -54.50 -0.97 34.40
N PHE A 10 -55.05 -2.17 34.31
CA PHE A 10 -54.41 -3.41 33.94
C PHE A 10 -53.98 -3.30 32.47
N ARG A 11 -52.69 -3.12 32.20
CA ARG A 11 -52.13 -3.30 30.87
C ARG A 11 -51.61 -4.70 30.74
N HIS A 12 -52.31 -5.55 29.99
CA HIS A 12 -51.82 -6.83 29.52
C HIS A 12 -50.62 -6.57 28.59
N ARG A 13 -49.42 -6.98 29.01
CA ARG A 13 -48.28 -7.06 28.14
C ARG A 13 -48.35 -8.37 27.39
N LEU A 14 -48.72 -8.26 26.11
CA LEU A 14 -48.61 -9.39 25.16
C LEU A 14 -47.12 -9.56 24.83
N SER A 15 -46.48 -10.55 25.40
CA SER A 15 -45.11 -10.94 25.06
C SER A 15 -45.13 -11.72 23.73
N LEU A 16 -44.74 -11.05 22.66
CA LEU A 16 -44.55 -11.70 21.38
C LEU A 16 -43.24 -12.49 21.44
N VAL A 17 -43.34 -13.81 21.58
CA VAL A 17 -42.20 -14.73 21.46
C VAL A 17 -41.95 -14.93 19.96
N ILE A 18 -40.97 -14.20 19.39
CA ILE A 18 -40.48 -14.46 18.05
C ILE A 18 -39.58 -15.71 18.13
N ALA A 19 -40.10 -16.85 17.74
CA ALA A 19 -39.30 -18.03 17.52
C ALA A 19 -38.46 -17.81 16.26
N ALA A 20 -37.19 -17.45 16.45
CA ALA A 20 -36.22 -17.47 15.38
C ALA A 20 -35.94 -18.93 14.96
N SER A 21 -36.54 -19.35 13.89
CA SER A 21 -36.20 -20.64 13.23
C SER A 21 -34.79 -20.51 12.67
N ILE A 22 -33.80 -21.03 13.38
CA ILE A 22 -32.45 -21.23 12.85
C ILE A 22 -32.57 -22.33 11.78
N ILE A 23 -32.63 -21.92 10.52
CA ILE A 23 -32.44 -22.83 9.39
C ILE A 23 -30.96 -23.20 9.41
N LEU A 24 -30.63 -24.32 10.09
CA LEU A 24 -29.35 -24.99 9.86
C LEU A 24 -29.39 -25.51 8.42
N THR A 25 -28.78 -24.80 7.50
CA THR A 25 -28.42 -25.37 6.21
C THR A 25 -27.33 -26.39 6.49
N THR A 26 -27.75 -27.65 6.68
CA THR A 26 -26.82 -28.77 6.64
C THR A 26 -26.25 -28.80 5.23
N ALA A 27 -24.98 -28.45 5.06
CA ALA A 27 -24.27 -28.78 3.82
C ALA A 27 -24.48 -30.27 3.53
N PRO A 28 -24.70 -30.65 2.29
CA PRO A 28 -24.96 -32.06 1.98
C PRO A 28 -23.81 -32.91 2.51
N ALA A 29 -24.10 -33.86 3.36
CA ALA A 29 -23.17 -34.71 4.10
C ALA A 29 -22.25 -35.59 3.21
N ASN A 30 -22.22 -35.36 1.88
CA ASN A 30 -21.47 -36.11 0.88
C ASN A 30 -20.77 -35.24 -0.17
N ALA A 31 -20.55 -33.94 0.07
CA ALA A 31 -19.69 -33.16 -0.81
C ALA A 31 -18.24 -33.60 -0.60
N GLY A 32 -17.63 -34.23 -1.60
CA GLY A 32 -16.21 -34.60 -1.54
C GLY A 32 -15.29 -33.38 -1.39
N GLU A 33 -14.15 -33.58 -0.77
CA GLU A 33 -13.12 -32.57 -0.64
C GLU A 33 -12.43 -32.33 -1.99
N TYR A 34 -12.44 -31.08 -2.49
CA TYR A 34 -11.63 -30.70 -3.64
C TYR A 34 -10.18 -30.51 -3.26
N LEU A 35 -9.27 -31.12 -4.00
CA LEU A 35 -7.83 -31.00 -3.86
C LEU A 35 -7.24 -30.63 -5.21
N ASN A 36 -6.54 -29.48 -5.25
CA ASN A 36 -5.97 -28.92 -6.47
C ASN A 36 -4.74 -29.65 -7.01
N GLY A 37 -4.23 -30.64 -6.27
CA GLY A 37 -3.04 -31.40 -6.64
C GLY A 37 -1.73 -30.62 -6.56
N ILE A 38 -1.75 -29.43 -5.96
CA ILE A 38 -0.57 -28.58 -5.79
C ILE A 38 0.06 -28.82 -4.42
N LYS A 39 1.36 -29.06 -4.42
CA LYS A 39 2.17 -29.07 -3.19
C LYS A 39 2.64 -27.65 -2.89
N TRP A 40 2.10 -27.05 -1.86
CA TRP A 40 2.47 -25.74 -1.38
C TRP A 40 3.65 -25.80 -0.41
N LYS A 41 4.51 -24.77 -0.47
CA LYS A 41 5.46 -24.51 0.61
C LYS A 41 4.71 -23.84 1.77
N GLU A 42 5.03 -24.22 2.99
CA GLU A 42 4.48 -23.56 4.18
C GLU A 42 4.82 -22.06 4.16
N PRO A 43 3.82 -21.18 4.38
CA PRO A 43 4.08 -19.76 4.50
C PRO A 43 5.02 -19.43 5.67
N GLY A 44 5.99 -18.54 5.42
CA GLY A 44 6.87 -18.06 6.49
C GLY A 44 6.09 -17.26 7.53
N VAL A 45 6.51 -17.37 8.79
CA VAL A 45 5.92 -16.59 9.90
C VAL A 45 6.62 -15.23 9.98
N VAL A 46 5.82 -14.16 9.93
CA VAL A 46 6.26 -12.77 10.11
C VAL A 46 5.51 -12.20 11.31
N THR A 47 6.24 -11.65 12.28
CA THR A 47 5.63 -10.95 13.40
C THR A 47 5.25 -9.54 12.95
N PRO A 48 3.95 -9.15 13.03
CA PRO A 48 3.54 -7.79 12.74
C PRO A 48 4.20 -6.76 13.65
N GLY A 49 4.33 -5.52 13.20
CA GLY A 49 4.75 -4.41 14.03
C GLY A 49 3.78 -4.15 15.19
N LYS A 50 4.23 -3.41 16.21
CA LYS A 50 3.40 -3.09 17.40
C LYS A 50 2.19 -2.20 17.08
N THR A 51 2.24 -1.50 15.95
CA THR A 51 1.14 -0.69 15.39
C THR A 51 1.08 -0.97 13.89
N ASP A 52 -0.01 -0.60 13.23
CA ASP A 52 -0.21 -0.85 11.80
C ASP A 52 0.85 -0.18 10.90
N SER A 53 1.49 0.90 11.38
CA SER A 53 2.58 1.58 10.67
C SER A 53 3.99 1.13 11.08
N ALA A 54 4.13 0.34 12.13
CA ALA A 54 5.44 -0.13 12.59
C ALA A 54 5.99 -1.25 11.71
N ALA A 55 7.30 -1.25 11.49
CA ALA A 55 7.98 -2.24 10.68
C ALA A 55 7.74 -3.68 11.20
N PRO A 56 7.28 -4.63 10.36
CA PRO A 56 7.22 -6.06 10.70
C PRO A 56 8.61 -6.67 10.79
N SER A 57 8.69 -7.90 11.33
CA SER A 57 9.97 -8.56 11.64
C SER A 57 10.86 -8.87 10.44
N ASP A 58 10.31 -8.93 9.23
CA ASP A 58 11.01 -9.16 7.97
C ASP A 58 11.28 -7.86 7.17
N ALA A 59 10.95 -6.71 7.75
CA ALA A 59 11.21 -5.42 7.11
C ALA A 59 12.66 -4.97 7.26
N ILE A 60 13.14 -4.32 6.22
CA ILE A 60 14.40 -3.58 6.18
C ILE A 60 14.05 -2.14 6.51
N VAL A 61 14.52 -1.65 7.65
CA VAL A 61 14.28 -0.26 8.07
C VAL A 61 15.29 0.63 7.37
N LEU A 62 14.81 1.52 6.50
CA LEU A 62 15.62 2.47 5.74
C LEU A 62 15.83 3.79 6.50
N PHE A 63 14.91 4.16 7.39
CA PHE A 63 15.06 5.31 8.28
C PHE A 63 14.24 5.12 9.57
N ASP A 64 14.92 5.08 10.69
CA ASP A 64 14.37 4.87 12.04
C ASP A 64 14.29 6.16 12.89
N GLY A 65 14.50 7.33 12.25
CA GLY A 65 14.54 8.62 12.92
C GLY A 65 15.91 9.06 13.41
N LYS A 66 16.97 8.24 13.21
CA LYS A 66 18.31 8.57 13.75
C LYS A 66 19.30 9.00 12.68
N SER A 67 19.37 8.27 11.56
CA SER A 67 20.43 8.47 10.59
C SER A 67 20.03 8.04 9.19
N LEU A 68 20.45 8.79 8.18
CA LEU A 68 20.30 8.46 6.76
C LEU A 68 21.52 7.70 6.19
N LYS A 69 22.27 6.97 7.00
CA LYS A 69 23.46 6.21 6.59
C LYS A 69 23.17 5.17 5.49
N ASP A 70 21.95 4.68 5.40
CA ASP A 70 21.50 3.70 4.42
C ASP A 70 21.06 4.36 3.09
N TRP A 71 21.31 5.68 2.96
CA TRP A 71 21.00 6.49 1.80
C TRP A 71 22.23 7.20 1.25
N LYS A 72 22.50 7.08 -0.04
CA LYS A 72 23.45 7.92 -0.77
C LYS A 72 22.95 9.36 -0.73
N ASN A 73 23.87 10.32 -0.49
CA ASN A 73 23.58 11.73 -0.28
C ASN A 73 22.74 12.04 0.96
N GLY A 74 22.55 11.09 1.87
CA GLY A 74 21.78 11.30 3.11
C GLY A 74 22.33 12.40 3.98
N GLU A 75 23.63 12.66 3.92
CA GLU A 75 24.33 13.76 4.64
C GLU A 75 23.89 15.17 4.20
N ARG A 76 23.18 15.27 3.08
CA ARG A 76 22.66 16.55 2.54
C ARG A 76 21.29 16.93 3.11
N TRP A 77 20.67 16.01 3.82
CA TRP A 77 19.37 16.20 4.45
C TRP A 77 19.54 16.35 5.96
N GLU A 78 18.81 17.29 6.55
CA GLU A 78 18.78 17.47 8.00
C GLU A 78 17.96 16.37 8.65
N VAL A 79 18.50 15.73 9.71
CA VAL A 79 17.75 14.85 10.60
C VAL A 79 17.57 15.55 11.93
N LYS A 80 16.34 15.89 12.28
CA LYS A 80 15.99 16.59 13.50
C LYS A 80 14.71 16.02 14.11
N ASP A 81 14.72 15.77 15.42
CA ASP A 81 13.58 15.26 16.20
C ASP A 81 12.94 14.01 15.58
N GLY A 82 13.74 13.11 15.02
CA GLY A 82 13.29 11.87 14.41
C GLY A 82 12.76 12.02 12.96
N VAL A 83 12.91 13.19 12.36
CA VAL A 83 12.43 13.54 11.02
C VAL A 83 13.60 13.86 10.11
N ALA A 84 13.60 13.29 8.90
CA ALA A 84 14.50 13.68 7.82
C ALA A 84 13.80 14.74 6.95
N TYR A 85 14.38 15.91 6.83
CA TYR A 85 13.85 16.98 5.99
C TYR A 85 14.56 17.02 4.65
N SER A 86 13.78 17.03 3.55
CA SER A 86 14.36 17.16 2.21
C SER A 86 15.21 18.43 2.10
N GLY A 87 16.41 18.26 1.58
CA GLY A 87 17.46 19.26 1.60
C GLY A 87 18.08 19.52 0.22
N LYS A 88 19.37 19.23 0.04
CA LYS A 88 20.08 19.53 -1.21
C LYS A 88 20.19 18.29 -2.11
N GLY A 89 19.22 18.12 -3.01
CA GLY A 89 19.17 17.04 -3.97
C GLY A 89 18.56 15.76 -3.43
N LYS A 90 18.26 14.80 -4.32
CA LYS A 90 17.63 13.53 -3.95
C LYS A 90 18.55 12.63 -3.11
N ILE A 91 17.93 11.82 -2.25
CA ILE A 91 18.59 10.72 -1.58
C ILE A 91 18.20 9.41 -2.25
N VAL A 92 19.11 8.42 -2.22
CA VAL A 92 18.94 7.13 -2.93
C VAL A 92 19.33 6.01 -1.99
N SER A 93 18.49 4.99 -1.79
CA SER A 93 18.80 3.86 -0.92
C SER A 93 20.06 3.11 -1.40
N ASN A 94 20.88 2.66 -0.45
CA ASN A 94 22.07 1.85 -0.76
C ASN A 94 21.68 0.48 -1.29
N GLN A 95 20.54 -0.06 -0.83
CA GLN A 95 19.97 -1.33 -1.28
C GLN A 95 19.02 -1.14 -2.46
N SER A 96 18.90 -2.19 -3.28
CA SER A 96 17.98 -2.27 -4.41
C SER A 96 16.86 -3.26 -4.11
N PHE A 97 15.66 -2.95 -4.60
CA PHE A 97 14.43 -3.71 -4.36
C PHE A 97 13.73 -4.00 -5.70
N GLY A 98 13.11 -5.17 -5.79
CA GLY A 98 12.19 -5.55 -6.85
C GLY A 98 10.75 -5.42 -6.35
N ASP A 99 9.98 -6.52 -6.42
CA ASP A 99 8.64 -6.56 -5.85
C ASP A 99 8.70 -6.34 -4.34
N CYS A 100 7.97 -5.36 -3.83
CA CYS A 100 8.07 -4.99 -2.42
C CYS A 100 6.80 -4.31 -1.89
N GLN A 101 6.69 -4.30 -0.57
CA GLN A 101 5.87 -3.38 0.18
C GLN A 101 6.78 -2.30 0.76
N LEU A 102 6.47 -1.04 0.49
CA LEU A 102 7.15 0.13 1.03
C LEU A 102 6.18 0.91 1.90
N HIS A 103 6.57 1.21 3.13
CA HIS A 103 5.87 2.13 4.02
C HIS A 103 6.72 3.35 4.30
N LEU A 104 6.09 4.51 4.33
CA LEU A 104 6.72 5.73 4.80
C LEU A 104 5.68 6.73 5.30
N GLU A 105 6.12 7.59 6.21
CA GLU A 105 5.34 8.73 6.68
C GLU A 105 6.00 10.03 6.23
N TRP A 106 5.17 11.00 5.81
CA TRP A 106 5.66 12.29 5.34
C TRP A 106 4.73 13.43 5.78
N THR A 107 5.27 14.65 5.83
CA THR A 107 4.53 15.84 6.20
C THR A 107 4.90 17.01 5.31
N ALA A 108 3.89 17.74 4.85
CA ALA A 108 4.10 19.00 4.15
C ALA A 108 4.57 20.09 5.12
N PRO A 109 5.45 20.99 4.68
CA PRO A 109 6.03 22.01 5.56
C PRO A 109 5.01 23.06 6.02
N VAL A 110 5.22 23.56 7.25
CA VAL A 110 4.56 24.75 7.79
C VAL A 110 5.59 25.78 8.20
N PRO A 111 5.33 27.09 7.97
CA PRO A 111 4.16 27.67 7.32
C PRO A 111 4.08 27.30 5.84
N VAL A 112 2.85 27.21 5.31
CA VAL A 112 2.61 26.92 3.89
C VAL A 112 3.24 27.98 3.01
N LYS A 113 4.01 27.55 1.99
CA LYS A 113 4.64 28.45 1.00
C LYS A 113 4.41 27.92 -0.40
N GLY A 114 4.17 28.83 -1.35
CA GLY A 114 3.94 28.48 -2.76
C GLY A 114 2.51 28.01 -3.06
N ASN A 115 2.32 27.55 -4.28
CA ASN A 115 1.06 27.00 -4.81
C ASN A 115 1.36 25.95 -5.88
N GLY A 116 0.33 25.21 -6.27
CA GLY A 116 0.44 24.15 -7.30
C GLY A 116 1.62 23.21 -7.02
N GLN A 117 2.45 22.95 -8.02
CA GLN A 117 3.64 22.10 -7.92
C GLN A 117 4.81 22.75 -7.14
N GLY A 118 4.74 24.00 -6.78
CA GLY A 118 5.71 24.70 -5.93
C GLY A 118 5.43 24.60 -4.43
N ARG A 119 4.43 23.82 -4.00
CA ARG A 119 3.96 23.76 -2.63
C ARG A 119 4.17 22.37 -2.00
N GLY A 120 5.13 22.27 -1.09
CA GLY A 120 5.39 21.01 -0.35
C GLY A 120 5.67 19.83 -1.28
N ASN A 121 6.44 20.03 -2.33
CA ASN A 121 6.70 19.07 -3.39
C ASN A 121 7.90 18.17 -3.06
N SER A 122 7.74 16.91 -3.34
CA SER A 122 8.74 15.85 -3.35
C SER A 122 8.23 14.71 -4.23
N GLY A 123 8.91 13.57 -4.26
CA GLY A 123 8.49 12.36 -4.98
C GLY A 123 9.21 11.14 -4.45
N ILE A 124 8.55 10.00 -4.45
CA ILE A 124 9.12 8.71 -4.08
C ILE A 124 9.25 7.88 -5.35
N PHE A 125 10.48 7.51 -5.70
CA PHE A 125 10.77 6.79 -6.93
C PHE A 125 11.10 5.33 -6.62
N LEU A 126 10.23 4.42 -7.06
CA LEU A 126 10.52 2.99 -7.07
C LEU A 126 11.55 2.73 -8.19
N MET A 127 12.62 1.98 -7.86
CA MET A 127 13.73 1.68 -8.77
C MET A 127 14.42 2.93 -9.35
N ASP A 128 14.33 4.09 -8.66
CA ASP A 128 14.84 5.41 -9.09
C ASP A 128 14.27 5.87 -10.46
N ARG A 129 13.06 5.42 -10.83
CA ARG A 129 12.45 5.62 -12.15
C ARG A 129 10.96 5.95 -12.12
N TYR A 130 10.22 5.32 -11.20
CA TYR A 130 8.76 5.28 -11.20
C TYR A 130 8.23 6.05 -10.01
N GLU A 131 7.75 7.26 -10.26
CA GLU A 131 7.37 8.20 -9.21
C GLU A 131 5.92 8.03 -8.77
N ILE A 132 5.74 7.89 -7.45
CA ILE A 132 4.52 8.27 -6.76
C ILE A 132 4.72 9.64 -6.13
N GLN A 133 3.83 10.57 -6.46
CA GLN A 133 3.96 11.97 -6.11
C GLN A 133 3.77 12.24 -4.61
N VAL A 134 4.61 13.11 -4.06
CA VAL A 134 4.43 13.77 -2.77
C VAL A 134 4.22 15.26 -3.03
N LEU A 135 3.08 15.78 -2.58
CA LEU A 135 2.71 17.18 -2.77
C LEU A 135 1.79 17.63 -1.64
N ASP A 136 1.90 18.86 -1.20
CA ASP A 136 0.82 19.45 -0.43
C ASP A 136 -0.38 19.73 -1.33
N SER A 137 -1.27 18.73 -1.43
CA SER A 137 -2.50 18.78 -2.23
C SER A 137 -3.73 19.22 -1.41
N TYR A 138 -3.53 19.66 -0.15
CA TYR A 138 -4.63 20.14 0.70
C TYR A 138 -5.01 21.57 0.30
N ASP A 139 -6.23 21.76 -0.20
CA ASP A 139 -6.69 23.07 -0.72
C ASP A 139 -5.66 23.74 -1.66
N ASN A 140 -5.10 22.97 -2.59
CA ASN A 140 -4.07 23.40 -3.52
C ASN A 140 -4.42 23.00 -4.95
N ALA A 141 -4.80 23.96 -5.76
CA ALA A 141 -5.12 23.72 -7.16
C ALA A 141 -3.87 23.37 -7.97
N THR A 142 -3.90 22.21 -8.63
CA THR A 142 -2.85 21.75 -9.56
C THR A 142 -3.45 20.75 -10.55
N TYR A 143 -2.66 20.32 -11.55
CA TYR A 143 -3.10 19.23 -12.42
C TYR A 143 -3.23 17.91 -11.64
N PHE A 144 -4.28 17.14 -11.94
CA PHE A 144 -4.68 15.99 -11.12
C PHE A 144 -3.67 14.84 -11.14
N ASP A 145 -2.97 14.63 -12.25
CA ASP A 145 -1.90 13.63 -12.40
C ASP A 145 -0.55 14.06 -11.82
N GLY A 146 -0.54 15.12 -11.02
CA GLY A 146 0.58 15.60 -10.21
C GLY A 146 0.19 15.90 -8.76
N GLN A 147 -0.99 15.45 -8.30
CA GLN A 147 -1.40 15.52 -6.89
C GLN A 147 -0.68 14.45 -6.06
N ALA A 148 -0.73 14.59 -4.73
CA ALA A 148 -0.23 13.58 -3.80
C ALA A 148 -0.84 12.20 -4.10
N GLY A 149 0.01 11.18 -4.28
CA GLY A 149 -0.39 9.82 -4.61
C GLY A 149 -0.63 9.54 -6.10
N ALA A 150 -0.49 10.53 -6.99
CA ALA A 150 -0.50 10.30 -8.43
C ALA A 150 0.71 9.45 -8.86
N ILE A 151 0.55 8.59 -9.87
CA ILE A 151 1.68 8.17 -10.68
C ILE A 151 1.94 9.29 -11.67
N TYR A 152 3.05 10.00 -11.41
CA TYR A 152 3.31 11.30 -12.02
C TYR A 152 3.16 11.29 -13.54
N LYS A 153 2.28 12.17 -14.06
CA LYS A 153 1.94 12.29 -15.47
C LYS A 153 1.30 11.05 -16.13
N GLN A 154 0.84 10.07 -15.33
CA GLN A 154 0.16 8.89 -15.89
C GLN A 154 -1.29 8.74 -15.37
N THR A 155 -1.51 8.92 -14.06
CA THR A 155 -2.85 8.84 -13.47
C THR A 155 -2.93 9.65 -12.18
N PRO A 156 -4.05 10.35 -11.92
CA PRO A 156 -4.33 10.89 -10.60
C PRO A 156 -4.61 9.76 -9.59
N PRO A 157 -4.54 10.04 -8.27
CA PRO A 157 -5.15 9.18 -7.27
C PRO A 157 -6.68 9.14 -7.46
N ALA A 158 -7.32 8.04 -7.05
CA ALA A 158 -8.78 7.92 -7.13
C ALA A 158 -9.50 8.99 -6.27
N VAL A 159 -8.88 9.40 -5.17
CA VAL A 159 -9.35 10.46 -4.27
C VAL A 159 -8.15 11.21 -3.66
N ASN A 160 -8.35 12.45 -3.28
CA ASN A 160 -7.37 13.20 -2.49
C ASN A 160 -7.57 12.89 -1.00
N ALA A 161 -6.70 12.06 -0.43
CA ALA A 161 -6.72 11.67 0.98
C ALA A 161 -5.73 12.48 1.85
N MET A 162 -5.24 13.61 1.34
CA MET A 162 -4.26 14.46 2.01
C MET A 162 -4.79 15.05 3.32
N ARG A 163 -3.99 14.99 4.38
CA ARG A 163 -4.20 15.74 5.62
C ARG A 163 -3.68 17.17 5.49
N PRO A 164 -4.17 18.12 6.32
CA PRO A 164 -3.63 19.49 6.34
C PRO A 164 -2.12 19.53 6.51
N PRO A 165 -1.43 20.56 5.95
CA PRO A 165 0.00 20.77 6.14
C PRO A 165 0.42 20.72 7.61
N GLY A 166 1.59 20.16 7.91
CA GLY A 166 2.08 19.91 9.24
C GLY A 166 1.54 18.64 9.91
N GLN A 167 0.49 18.03 9.39
CA GLN A 167 0.05 16.71 9.82
C GLN A 167 0.78 15.60 9.05
N TRP A 168 0.96 14.46 9.70
CA TRP A 168 1.62 13.30 9.11
C TRP A 168 0.68 12.57 8.17
N ASN A 169 1.15 12.31 6.97
CA ASN A 169 0.54 11.44 5.97
C ASN A 169 1.29 10.13 5.92
N THR A 170 0.59 9.05 5.60
CA THR A 170 1.18 7.71 5.43
C THR A 170 0.97 7.23 4.00
N TYR A 171 2.01 6.63 3.42
CA TYR A 171 1.89 5.82 2.22
C TYR A 171 2.22 4.37 2.53
N ASP A 172 1.32 3.46 2.15
CA ASP A 172 1.56 2.03 2.02
C ASP A 172 1.51 1.68 0.53
N ILE A 173 2.64 1.30 -0.02
CA ILE A 173 2.85 1.08 -1.45
C ILE A 173 3.19 -0.38 -1.68
N PHE A 174 2.41 -1.04 -2.55
CA PHE A 174 2.63 -2.41 -3.00
C PHE A 174 3.08 -2.34 -4.45
N TRP A 175 4.33 -2.70 -4.68
CA TRP A 175 5.01 -2.56 -5.96
C TRP A 175 5.30 -3.91 -6.59
N THR A 176 4.97 -4.06 -7.87
CA THR A 176 5.43 -5.12 -8.75
C THR A 176 6.31 -4.52 -9.82
N ALA A 177 7.58 -4.88 -9.82
CA ALA A 177 8.56 -4.37 -10.78
C ALA A 177 8.28 -4.90 -12.20
N PRO A 178 8.63 -4.15 -13.26
CA PRO A 178 8.49 -4.65 -14.63
C PRO A 178 9.48 -5.79 -14.89
N ARG A 179 9.18 -6.61 -15.87
CA ARG A 179 10.02 -7.71 -16.33
C ARG A 179 10.40 -7.51 -17.78
N PHE A 180 11.65 -7.81 -18.10
CA PHE A 180 12.20 -7.77 -19.44
C PHE A 180 12.79 -9.13 -19.76
N ASP A 181 12.75 -9.53 -21.02
CA ASP A 181 13.50 -10.69 -21.52
C ASP A 181 14.98 -10.32 -21.79
N ASP A 182 15.74 -11.31 -22.25
CA ASP A 182 17.18 -11.17 -22.51
C ASP A 182 17.47 -10.18 -23.66
N ASP A 183 16.51 -9.97 -24.56
CA ASP A 183 16.59 -9.00 -25.67
C ASP A 183 16.18 -7.59 -25.23
N GLY A 184 15.81 -7.40 -23.99
CA GLY A 184 15.39 -6.13 -23.42
C GLY A 184 13.95 -5.72 -23.74
N LYS A 185 13.14 -6.62 -24.27
CA LYS A 185 11.74 -6.42 -24.53
C LYS A 185 10.92 -6.55 -23.24
N LEU A 186 9.96 -5.68 -23.06
CA LEU A 186 9.03 -5.75 -21.92
C LEU A 186 8.18 -7.02 -22.00
N VAL A 187 8.28 -7.85 -20.97
CA VAL A 187 7.48 -9.08 -20.78
C VAL A 187 6.26 -8.80 -19.89
N SER A 188 6.46 -8.00 -18.85
CA SER A 188 5.39 -7.58 -17.95
C SER A 188 5.60 -6.13 -17.52
N PRO A 189 4.59 -5.28 -17.59
CA PRO A 189 4.68 -3.91 -17.07
C PRO A 189 4.80 -3.92 -15.53
N ALA A 190 5.11 -2.75 -14.98
CA ALA A 190 5.06 -2.52 -13.55
C ALA A 190 3.62 -2.30 -13.09
N TYR A 191 3.31 -2.74 -11.86
CA TYR A 191 2.02 -2.49 -11.21
C TYR A 191 2.21 -1.88 -9.83
N ILE A 192 1.29 -1.00 -9.46
CA ILE A 192 1.28 -0.36 -8.15
C ILE A 192 -0.12 -0.35 -7.55
N THR A 193 -0.19 -0.72 -6.27
CA THR A 193 -1.32 -0.43 -5.39
C THR A 193 -0.82 0.50 -4.30
N ALA A 194 -1.56 1.56 -3.99
CA ALA A 194 -1.16 2.52 -2.97
C ALA A 194 -2.34 2.91 -2.07
N ILE A 195 -2.05 2.98 -0.77
CA ILE A 195 -2.95 3.44 0.27
C ILE A 195 -2.36 4.73 0.84
N HIS A 196 -3.17 5.79 0.91
CA HIS A 196 -2.82 7.07 1.51
C HIS A 196 -3.72 7.32 2.72
N ASN A 197 -3.13 7.43 3.92
CA ASN A 197 -3.87 7.65 5.17
C ASN A 197 -4.98 6.60 5.42
N GLY A 198 -4.74 5.34 5.07
CA GLY A 198 -5.72 4.25 5.18
C GLY A 198 -6.75 4.21 4.05
N VAL A 199 -6.68 5.11 3.06
CA VAL A 199 -7.59 5.17 1.90
C VAL A 199 -6.89 4.61 0.66
N LEU A 200 -7.52 3.65 -0.02
CA LEU A 200 -7.02 3.11 -1.28
C LEU A 200 -7.10 4.19 -2.36
N ILE A 201 -5.95 4.60 -2.89
CA ILE A 201 -5.84 5.65 -3.91
C ILE A 201 -5.45 5.13 -5.28
N LEU A 202 -4.74 4.00 -5.34
CA LEU A 202 -4.38 3.28 -6.57
C LEU A 202 -4.60 1.79 -6.33
N ASN A 203 -5.30 1.12 -7.25
CA ASN A 203 -5.57 -0.32 -7.17
C ASN A 203 -5.01 -1.03 -8.40
N HIS A 204 -3.88 -1.73 -8.24
CA HIS A 204 -3.23 -2.50 -9.29
C HIS A 204 -3.10 -1.72 -10.61
N PHE A 205 -2.71 -0.44 -10.50
CA PHE A 205 -2.53 0.42 -11.67
C PHE A 205 -1.32 -0.06 -12.48
N GLU A 206 -1.53 -0.27 -13.79
CA GLU A 206 -0.48 -0.61 -14.74
C GLU A 206 0.25 0.66 -15.20
N LEU A 207 1.54 0.76 -14.88
CA LEU A 207 2.36 1.87 -15.36
C LEU A 207 2.62 1.75 -16.86
N LYS A 208 2.75 2.88 -17.52
CA LYS A 208 3.08 2.96 -18.97
C LYS A 208 4.58 3.12 -19.21
N GLY A 209 5.39 3.12 -18.18
CA GLY A 209 6.83 3.33 -18.19
C GLY A 209 7.27 4.25 -17.06
N ASP A 210 8.45 4.86 -17.21
CA ASP A 210 8.97 5.87 -16.29
C ASP A 210 8.05 7.12 -16.24
N THR A 211 8.34 8.06 -15.32
CA THR A 211 7.47 9.19 -14.99
C THR A 211 8.12 10.55 -15.31
N PRO A 212 8.44 10.84 -16.56
CA PRO A 212 9.06 12.10 -16.95
C PRO A 212 8.03 13.24 -17.00
N TYR A 213 8.51 14.48 -16.74
CA TYR A 213 7.69 15.67 -16.86
C TYR A 213 7.37 16.06 -18.31
N ASN A 214 8.34 15.91 -19.21
CA ASN A 214 8.36 16.59 -20.52
C ASN A 214 8.30 15.65 -21.74
N ARG A 215 8.01 14.39 -21.56
CA ARG A 215 7.83 13.40 -22.63
C ARG A 215 6.87 12.29 -22.21
N PRO A 216 6.35 11.48 -23.13
CA PRO A 216 5.59 10.29 -22.80
C PRO A 216 6.40 9.30 -21.93
N PRO A 217 5.72 8.54 -21.06
CA PRO A 217 6.33 7.44 -20.33
C PRO A 217 6.85 6.36 -21.29
N THR A 218 7.98 5.76 -20.96
CA THR A 218 8.56 4.67 -21.74
C THR A 218 9.23 3.65 -20.85
N TYR A 219 9.18 2.38 -21.24
CA TYR A 219 9.99 1.35 -20.64
C TYR A 219 11.35 1.29 -21.34
N LYS A 220 12.40 1.26 -20.54
CA LYS A 220 13.76 0.93 -20.97
C LYS A 220 14.24 -0.20 -20.10
N GLN A 221 14.88 -1.21 -20.68
CA GLN A 221 15.47 -2.32 -19.95
C GLN A 221 16.35 -1.82 -18.79
N HIS A 222 16.21 -2.47 -17.66
CA HIS A 222 16.99 -2.24 -16.45
C HIS A 222 17.03 -3.53 -15.61
N PRO A 223 17.92 -3.66 -14.63
CA PRO A 223 17.92 -4.80 -13.73
C PRO A 223 16.56 -5.04 -13.04
N PRO A 224 16.26 -6.28 -12.61
CA PRO A 224 14.99 -6.63 -11.95
C PRO A 224 14.82 -5.96 -10.57
N THR A 225 15.88 -5.38 -10.04
CA THR A 225 15.88 -4.60 -8.79
C THR A 225 16.53 -3.24 -9.03
N GLY A 226 16.10 -2.24 -8.30
CA GLY A 226 16.64 -0.89 -8.31
C GLY A 226 16.44 -0.20 -6.96
N PRO A 227 17.16 0.90 -6.69
CA PRO A 227 17.04 1.61 -5.42
C PRO A 227 15.73 2.37 -5.33
N ILE A 228 15.31 2.65 -4.10
CA ILE A 228 14.27 3.64 -3.81
C ILE A 228 14.96 5.00 -3.67
N SER A 229 14.39 6.04 -4.26
CA SER A 229 14.87 7.39 -4.06
C SER A 229 13.77 8.35 -3.64
N ILE A 230 14.14 9.39 -2.92
CA ILE A 230 13.23 10.46 -2.49
C ILE A 230 13.78 11.78 -3.00
N GLN A 231 12.92 12.51 -3.70
CA GLN A 231 13.27 13.75 -4.37
C GLN A 231 13.35 14.91 -3.39
N ASP A 232 14.32 15.80 -3.59
CA ASP A 232 14.27 17.19 -3.17
C ASP A 232 13.72 18.04 -4.33
N HIS A 233 12.71 18.84 -4.05
CA HIS A 233 12.13 19.80 -5.00
C HIS A 233 12.19 21.25 -4.46
N GLY A 234 13.12 21.53 -3.55
CA GLY A 234 13.29 22.85 -2.92
C GLY A 234 12.25 23.18 -1.84
N ASN A 235 11.49 22.18 -1.38
CA ASN A 235 10.54 22.32 -0.27
C ASN A 235 10.97 21.37 0.87
N PRO A 236 11.06 21.83 2.13
CA PRO A 236 11.52 21.00 3.24
C PRO A 236 10.42 20.04 3.72
N VAL A 237 10.08 19.06 2.88
CA VAL A 237 9.14 17.99 3.23
C VAL A 237 9.79 17.08 4.28
N GLY A 238 9.08 16.79 5.35
CA GLY A 238 9.55 15.90 6.41
C GLY A 238 9.20 14.45 6.13
N PHE A 239 10.13 13.53 6.41
CA PHE A 239 9.96 12.08 6.27
C PHE A 239 10.35 11.36 7.56
N ARG A 240 9.64 10.28 7.90
CA ARG A 240 9.97 9.39 9.01
C ARG A 240 9.44 7.98 8.76
N ASN A 241 9.82 7.03 9.62
CA ASN A 241 9.31 5.66 9.64
C ASN A 241 9.31 5.04 8.24
N ILE A 242 10.50 4.98 7.61
CA ILE A 242 10.65 4.43 6.25
C ILE A 242 11.15 3.00 6.36
N TRP A 243 10.35 2.05 5.90
CA TRP A 243 10.74 0.65 5.83
C TRP A 243 10.20 -0.03 4.57
N VAL A 244 10.88 -1.07 4.17
CA VAL A 244 10.54 -1.88 2.99
C VAL A 244 10.67 -3.35 3.33
N ARG A 245 9.82 -4.16 2.76
CA ARG A 245 9.96 -5.63 2.78
C ARG A 245 9.83 -6.18 1.38
N ASN A 246 10.67 -7.16 1.05
CA ASN A 246 10.58 -7.86 -0.22
C ASN A 246 9.30 -8.70 -0.26
N PHE A 247 8.64 -8.74 -1.40
CA PHE A 247 7.48 -9.57 -1.63
C PHE A 247 7.82 -10.68 -2.62
N THR A 248 7.55 -11.91 -2.21
CA THR A 248 7.67 -13.08 -3.08
C THR A 248 6.35 -13.84 -3.03
N PRO A 249 5.62 -13.94 -4.14
CA PRO A 249 4.39 -14.72 -4.19
C PRO A 249 4.63 -16.19 -3.82
N ALA A 250 3.65 -16.80 -3.15
CA ALA A 250 3.69 -18.23 -2.90
C ALA A 250 3.75 -19.00 -4.23
N LYS A 251 4.64 -19.99 -4.30
CA LYS A 251 4.77 -20.89 -5.46
C LYS A 251 4.44 -22.29 -5.01
N GLY A 252 3.53 -22.94 -5.73
CA GLY A 252 3.21 -24.35 -5.58
C GLY A 252 3.75 -25.17 -6.75
N GLU A 253 4.01 -26.44 -6.50
CA GLU A 253 4.40 -27.43 -7.49
C GLU A 253 3.19 -28.31 -7.83
N GLN A 254 2.74 -28.35 -9.10
CA GLN A 254 1.68 -29.25 -9.55
C GLN A 254 2.22 -30.68 -9.54
N VAL A 255 1.87 -31.47 -8.52
CA VAL A 255 2.37 -32.84 -8.36
C VAL A 255 1.43 -33.90 -8.94
N ARG A 256 0.15 -33.55 -9.14
CA ARG A 256 -0.87 -34.39 -9.79
C ARG A 256 -2.06 -33.57 -10.27
N LYS A 257 -2.90 -34.12 -11.13
CA LYS A 257 -4.15 -33.47 -11.55
C LYS A 257 -5.07 -33.19 -10.35
N PRO A 258 -5.90 -32.12 -10.42
CA PRO A 258 -6.94 -31.89 -9.43
C PRO A 258 -7.88 -33.10 -9.28
N PHE A 259 -8.42 -33.32 -8.09
CA PHE A 259 -9.30 -34.45 -7.80
C PHE A 259 -10.27 -34.15 -6.68
N ILE A 260 -11.37 -34.98 -6.63
CA ILE A 260 -12.31 -34.97 -5.52
C ILE A 260 -12.05 -36.19 -4.65
N ARG A 261 -11.92 -36.00 -3.35
CA ARG A 261 -11.76 -37.09 -2.36
C ARG A 261 -13.07 -37.31 -1.59
N ASN A 262 -13.61 -38.51 -1.65
CA ASN A 262 -14.72 -38.97 -0.85
C ASN A 262 -14.26 -40.13 0.05
N GLY A 263 -13.96 -39.86 1.29
CA GLY A 263 -13.33 -40.82 2.18
C GLY A 263 -11.98 -41.32 1.63
N LYS A 264 -11.88 -42.61 1.29
CA LYS A 264 -10.67 -43.18 0.68
C LYS A 264 -10.67 -43.16 -0.85
N LYS A 265 -11.80 -42.80 -1.48
CA LYS A 265 -11.91 -42.76 -2.93
C LYS A 265 -11.53 -41.42 -3.47
N GLU A 266 -10.58 -41.39 -4.42
CA GLU A 266 -10.15 -40.20 -5.15
C GLU A 266 -10.56 -40.31 -6.61
N THR A 267 -11.18 -39.29 -7.14
CA THR A 267 -11.65 -39.21 -8.53
C THR A 267 -11.00 -38.00 -9.20
N PRO A 268 -10.10 -38.19 -10.18
CA PRO A 268 -9.52 -37.07 -10.93
C PRO A 268 -10.62 -36.24 -11.59
N ILE A 269 -10.36 -34.93 -11.69
CA ILE A 269 -11.17 -34.01 -12.48
C ILE A 269 -10.54 -33.99 -13.88
N GLU A 270 -11.34 -34.31 -14.87
CA GLU A 270 -10.98 -34.17 -16.29
C GLU A 270 -11.31 -32.75 -16.73
N ASP A 271 -10.45 -32.15 -17.55
CA ASP A 271 -10.60 -30.78 -18.10
C ASP A 271 -11.77 -30.71 -19.07
#